data_f6284de97b24546282cd52b9c9f88ea8
#
_entry.id   f6284de97b24546282cd52b9c9f88ea8
#
_cell.length_a   1.000
_cell.length_b   1.000
_cell.length_c   1.000
_cell.angle_alpha   90.00
_cell.angle_beta   90.00
_cell.angle_gamma   90.00
#
_symmetry.space_group_name_H-M   'P 1'
#
loop_
_entity.id
_entity.type
_entity.pdbx_description
1 polymer ?
#
loop_
_entity_poly.entity_id
_entity_poly.type
_entity_poly.pdbx_seq_one_letter_code
_entity_poly.pdbx_strand_id
1 'polypeptide(L)'
;IAVYAALIASVLVARRAEPGAWDGPLRRTLVAWMRDVATAPRQSTVPAPLMAAFARFTTAWSPLAAPLVRQRVAALLHGCAASLAAGAIAGLYLRGIALEYRAGWQSTFLDAGDVARVLHVVLAPGAWLTGIAIPGADHLRTISGDGAGENAAPWIHLYAATILLLVIVPRLALAAVAWIAQRRRADAMPLSLRDPYFQGLLRGWRQGTARIAALAYSYAIPTVNAEGLAQVLTRALQSMV
;
A
#
# COMPACT_ATOMS: atom_id res chain seq x y z
N ILE A 1 -14.32 7.76 -18.57
CA ILE A 1 -15.17 7.86 -17.36
C ILE A 1 -15.72 6.46 -17.01
N ALA A 2 -16.37 5.75 -17.96
CA ALA A 2 -16.95 4.42 -17.69
C ALA A 2 -15.92 3.40 -17.17
N VAL A 3 -14.70 3.35 -17.73
CA VAL A 3 -13.63 2.44 -17.28
C VAL A 3 -13.18 2.79 -15.86
N TYR A 4 -13.08 4.07 -15.52
CA TYR A 4 -12.72 4.50 -14.17
C TYR A 4 -13.87 4.32 -13.18
N ALA A 5 -15.11 4.56 -13.59
CA ALA A 5 -16.28 4.24 -12.79
C ALA A 5 -16.38 2.74 -12.53
N ALA A 6 -16.10 1.90 -13.53
CA ALA A 6 -16.01 0.45 -13.40
C ALA A 6 -14.85 0.02 -12.49
N LEU A 7 -13.67 0.67 -12.59
CA LEU A 7 -12.54 0.43 -11.69
C LEU A 7 -12.85 0.87 -10.24
N ILE A 8 -13.47 2.02 -10.04
CA ILE A 8 -13.88 2.47 -8.71
C ILE A 8 -14.99 1.56 -8.16
N ALA A 9 -15.97 1.20 -8.99
CA ALA A 9 -17.01 0.24 -8.60
C ALA A 9 -16.43 -1.14 -8.28
N SER A 10 -15.47 -1.65 -9.07
CA SER A 10 -14.80 -2.93 -8.79
C SER A 10 -13.99 -2.88 -7.50
N VAL A 11 -13.34 -1.76 -7.19
CA VAL A 11 -12.63 -1.56 -5.89
C VAL A 11 -13.62 -1.48 -4.73
N LEU A 12 -14.77 -0.82 -4.91
CA LEU A 12 -15.82 -0.74 -3.89
C LEU A 12 -16.52 -2.08 -3.66
N VAL A 13 -16.78 -2.84 -4.73
CA VAL A 13 -17.33 -4.20 -4.67
C VAL A 13 -16.32 -5.17 -4.06
N ALA A 14 -15.04 -5.08 -4.44
CA ALA A 14 -13.97 -5.89 -3.85
C ALA A 14 -13.75 -5.60 -2.35
N ARG A 15 -14.14 -4.41 -1.85
CA ARG A 15 -14.15 -4.12 -0.41
C ARG A 15 -15.27 -4.81 0.36
N ARG A 16 -16.36 -5.22 -0.32
CA ARG A 16 -17.47 -5.97 0.26
C ARG A 16 -17.29 -7.49 0.12
N ALA A 17 -16.37 -7.93 -0.71
CA ALA A 17 -16.06 -9.35 -0.88
C ALA A 17 -15.17 -9.86 0.26
N GLU A 18 -15.45 -11.08 0.70
CA GLU A 18 -14.73 -11.85 1.70
C GLU A 18 -13.18 -11.77 1.51
N PRO A 19 -12.37 -11.90 2.59
CA PRO A 19 -10.90 -11.72 2.54
C PRO A 19 -10.14 -12.66 1.57
N GLY A 20 -10.82 -13.59 0.89
CA GLY A 20 -10.24 -14.54 -0.07
C GLY A 20 -10.28 -14.13 -1.55
N ALA A 21 -11.04 -13.10 -1.92
CA ALA A 21 -11.36 -12.79 -3.33
C ALA A 21 -10.23 -12.13 -4.15
N TRP A 22 -9.08 -11.87 -3.56
CA TRP A 22 -7.95 -11.18 -4.21
C TRP A 22 -6.75 -12.09 -4.53
N ASP A 23 -7.00 -13.36 -4.84
CA ASP A 23 -5.94 -14.30 -5.25
C ASP A 23 -5.64 -14.25 -6.77
N GLY A 24 -5.52 -13.04 -7.30
CA GLY A 24 -5.10 -12.83 -8.69
C GLY A 24 -3.66 -13.32 -8.97
N PRO A 25 -3.36 -13.69 -10.25
CA PRO A 25 -2.05 -14.23 -10.64
C PRO A 25 -0.90 -13.25 -10.30
N LEU A 26 -1.11 -11.96 -10.43
CA LEU A 26 -0.12 -10.93 -10.07
C LEU A 26 0.27 -10.95 -8.59
N ARG A 27 -0.68 -11.23 -7.68
CA ARG A 27 -0.37 -11.37 -6.25
C ARG A 27 0.45 -12.62 -5.99
N ARG A 28 0.11 -13.74 -6.64
CA ARG A 28 0.86 -15.00 -6.49
C ARG A 28 2.29 -14.85 -6.98
N THR A 29 2.50 -14.21 -8.12
CA THR A 29 3.85 -13.95 -8.65
C THR A 29 4.64 -12.98 -7.76
N LEU A 30 4.01 -11.91 -7.25
CA LEU A 30 4.67 -10.97 -6.34
C LEU A 30 5.04 -11.63 -5.00
N VAL A 31 4.13 -12.42 -4.42
CA VAL A 31 4.37 -13.15 -3.18
C VAL A 31 5.42 -14.25 -3.39
N ALA A 32 5.39 -14.96 -4.53
CA ALA A 32 6.41 -15.93 -4.89
C ALA A 32 7.78 -15.25 -5.04
N TRP A 33 7.86 -14.16 -5.79
CA TRP A 33 9.08 -13.38 -5.96
C TRP A 33 9.62 -12.83 -4.63
N MET A 34 8.75 -12.27 -3.76
CA MET A 34 9.15 -11.82 -2.43
C MET A 34 9.65 -12.99 -1.56
N ARG A 35 9.02 -14.17 -1.69
CA ARG A 35 9.48 -15.38 -0.99
C ARG A 35 10.83 -15.82 -1.52
N ASP A 36 11.02 -15.87 -2.83
CA ASP A 36 12.29 -16.28 -3.46
C ASP A 36 13.43 -15.32 -3.13
N VAL A 37 13.17 -14.00 -3.09
CA VAL A 37 14.15 -13.00 -2.63
C VAL A 37 14.48 -13.17 -1.15
N ALA A 38 13.49 -13.53 -0.32
CA ALA A 38 13.68 -13.76 1.11
C ALA A 38 14.38 -15.10 1.41
N THR A 39 14.19 -16.10 0.54
CA THR A 39 14.76 -17.46 0.69
C THR A 39 15.98 -17.73 -0.20
N ALA A 40 16.41 -16.74 -1.01
CA ALA A 40 17.64 -16.85 -1.78
C ALA A 40 18.79 -17.33 -0.85
N PRO A 41 19.53 -18.37 -1.20
CA PRO A 41 20.59 -18.91 -0.36
C PRO A 41 21.72 -17.88 -0.28
N ARG A 42 21.58 -16.94 0.65
CA ARG A 42 22.73 -16.19 1.15
C ARG A 42 23.53 -17.19 1.97
N GLN A 43 24.80 -17.34 1.68
CA GLN A 43 25.74 -18.00 2.58
C GLN A 43 25.70 -17.23 3.91
N SER A 44 24.70 -17.53 4.75
CA SER A 44 24.51 -16.85 6.01
C SER A 44 25.38 -17.57 7.04
N THR A 45 26.32 -16.87 7.60
CA THR A 45 27.09 -17.25 8.79
C THR A 45 26.21 -17.35 10.04
N VAL A 46 24.88 -17.30 9.87
CA VAL A 46 23.90 -17.27 10.96
C VAL A 46 23.69 -18.71 11.49
N PRO A 47 23.85 -18.94 12.81
CA PRO A 47 23.64 -20.24 13.41
C PRO A 47 22.26 -20.83 13.13
N ALA A 48 22.17 -22.15 12.85
CA ALA A 48 20.92 -22.84 12.54
C ALA A 48 19.77 -22.61 13.57
N PRO A 49 20.03 -22.59 14.90
CA PRO A 49 18.97 -22.30 15.87
C PRO A 49 18.38 -20.89 15.74
N LEU A 50 19.18 -19.91 15.35
CA LEU A 50 18.69 -18.54 15.15
C LEU A 50 17.83 -18.45 13.88
N MET A 51 18.19 -19.17 12.81
CA MET A 51 17.36 -19.27 11.60
C MET A 51 16.03 -19.96 11.89
N ALA A 52 16.02 -21.02 12.70
CA ALA A 52 14.80 -21.69 13.13
C ALA A 52 13.90 -20.79 13.99
N ALA A 53 14.48 -20.01 14.89
CA ALA A 53 13.76 -19.03 15.69
C ALA A 53 13.16 -17.91 14.81
N PHE A 54 13.92 -17.41 13.86
CA PHE A 54 13.44 -16.41 12.89
C PHE A 54 12.32 -16.94 12.00
N ALA A 55 12.43 -18.20 11.53
CA ALA A 55 11.37 -18.83 10.76
C ALA A 55 10.07 -19.01 11.57
N ARG A 56 10.15 -19.41 12.82
CA ARG A 56 8.99 -19.49 13.73
C ARG A 56 8.37 -18.12 13.98
N PHE A 57 9.21 -17.11 14.23
CA PHE A 57 8.75 -15.72 14.40
C PHE A 57 8.01 -15.23 13.15
N THR A 58 8.60 -15.37 11.97
CA THR A 58 7.98 -14.92 10.73
C THR A 58 6.66 -15.63 10.44
N THR A 59 6.57 -16.94 10.73
CA THR A 59 5.33 -17.71 10.58
C THR A 59 4.23 -17.22 11.50
N ALA A 60 4.56 -16.90 12.76
CA ALA A 60 3.62 -16.40 13.74
C ALA A 60 3.23 -14.92 13.46
N TRP A 61 4.20 -14.10 13.03
CA TRP A 61 4.03 -12.68 12.80
C TRP A 61 3.31 -12.35 11.48
N SER A 62 3.56 -13.13 10.41
CA SER A 62 3.00 -12.86 9.07
C SER A 62 1.49 -12.69 9.05
N PRO A 63 0.66 -13.53 9.68
CA PRO A 63 -0.80 -13.35 9.65
C PRO A 63 -1.25 -12.06 10.34
N LEU A 64 -0.56 -11.66 11.40
CA LEU A 64 -0.84 -10.42 12.15
C LEU A 64 -0.42 -9.18 11.36
N ALA A 65 0.75 -9.21 10.72
CA ALA A 65 1.32 -8.11 9.97
C ALA A 65 0.72 -7.97 8.55
N ALA A 66 0.24 -9.05 7.94
CA ALA A 66 -0.21 -9.07 6.55
C ALA A 66 -1.23 -7.97 6.20
N PRO A 67 -2.26 -7.67 7.03
CA PRO A 67 -3.21 -6.60 6.76
C PRO A 67 -2.56 -5.21 6.74
N LEU A 68 -1.58 -4.96 7.61
CA LEU A 68 -0.82 -3.71 7.67
C LEU A 68 0.10 -3.55 6.48
N VAL A 69 0.87 -4.59 6.17
CA VAL A 69 1.79 -4.62 5.01
C VAL A 69 1.02 -4.41 3.72
N ARG A 70 -0.14 -5.06 3.55
CA ARG A 70 -0.99 -4.89 2.37
C ARG A 70 -1.42 -3.44 2.16
N GLN A 71 -1.87 -2.75 3.22
CA GLN A 71 -2.27 -1.35 3.12
C GLN A 71 -1.07 -0.43 2.83
N ARG A 72 0.08 -0.72 3.44
CA ARG A 72 1.31 0.03 3.18
C ARG A 72 1.78 -0.10 1.74
N VAL A 73 1.78 -1.32 1.21
CA VAL A 73 2.14 -1.59 -0.20
C VAL A 73 1.14 -0.91 -1.14
N ALA A 74 -0.17 -0.97 -0.86
CA ALA A 74 -1.18 -0.28 -1.65
C ALA A 74 -0.96 1.25 -1.66
N ALA A 75 -0.70 1.86 -0.52
CA ALA A 75 -0.40 3.29 -0.42
C ALA A 75 0.85 3.67 -1.23
N LEU A 76 1.93 2.88 -1.12
CA LEU A 76 3.16 3.08 -1.89
C LEU A 76 2.93 2.95 -3.39
N LEU A 77 2.24 1.90 -3.86
CA LEU A 77 1.96 1.70 -5.28
C LEU A 77 1.11 2.83 -5.87
N HIS A 78 0.09 3.29 -5.15
CA HIS A 78 -0.71 4.42 -5.58
C HIS A 78 0.11 5.73 -5.59
N GLY A 79 0.95 5.94 -4.58
CA GLY A 79 1.86 7.08 -4.52
C GLY A 79 2.85 7.08 -5.69
N CYS A 80 3.51 5.95 -5.95
CA CYS A 80 4.43 5.79 -7.09
C CYS A 80 3.75 6.06 -8.44
N ALA A 81 2.53 5.53 -8.64
CA ALA A 81 1.78 5.76 -9.87
C ALA A 81 1.40 7.24 -10.05
N ALA A 82 1.01 7.92 -8.97
CA ALA A 82 0.72 9.36 -9.01
C ALA A 82 1.99 10.18 -9.30
N SER A 83 3.12 9.84 -8.67
CA SER A 83 4.40 10.50 -8.89
C SER A 83 4.93 10.30 -10.31
N LEU A 84 4.77 9.09 -10.88
CA LEU A 84 5.14 8.82 -12.27
C LEU A 84 4.32 9.68 -13.24
N ALA A 85 3.00 9.75 -13.05
CA ALA A 85 2.12 10.57 -13.87
C ALA A 85 2.46 12.07 -13.74
N ALA A 86 2.70 12.55 -12.53
CA ALA A 86 3.13 13.93 -12.28
C ALA A 86 4.49 14.24 -12.92
N GLY A 87 5.43 13.30 -12.83
CA GLY A 87 6.75 13.42 -13.49
C GLY A 87 6.64 13.47 -15.00
N ALA A 88 5.76 12.68 -15.61
CA ALA A 88 5.50 12.73 -17.05
C ALA A 88 4.94 14.10 -17.48
N ILE A 89 3.96 14.64 -16.74
CA ILE A 89 3.43 15.98 -16.98
C ILE A 89 4.54 17.03 -16.84
N ALA A 90 5.29 17.00 -15.74
CA ALA A 90 6.40 17.93 -15.51
C ALA A 90 7.42 17.86 -16.63
N GLY A 91 7.76 16.65 -17.10
CA GLY A 91 8.66 16.42 -18.23
C GLY A 91 8.17 17.06 -19.53
N LEU A 92 6.85 16.97 -19.83
CA LEU A 92 6.25 17.63 -20.99
C LEU A 92 6.38 19.15 -20.90
N TYR A 93 6.10 19.75 -19.76
CA TYR A 93 6.24 21.19 -19.57
C TYR A 93 7.70 21.65 -19.63
N LEU A 94 8.63 20.97 -18.95
CA LEU A 94 10.04 21.30 -18.95
C LEU A 94 10.63 21.22 -20.37
N ARG A 95 10.28 20.18 -21.12
CA ARG A 95 10.71 20.05 -22.52
C ARG A 95 10.04 21.10 -23.40
N GLY A 96 8.76 21.43 -23.16
CA GLY A 96 8.05 22.47 -23.88
C GLY A 96 8.60 23.88 -23.68
N ILE A 97 9.32 24.15 -22.57
CA ILE A 97 10.06 25.41 -22.36
C ILE A 97 11.30 25.45 -23.24
N ALA A 98 12.00 24.34 -23.44
CA ALA A 98 13.26 24.28 -24.19
C ALA A 98 13.07 23.99 -25.68
N LEU A 99 11.97 23.32 -26.04
CA LEU A 99 11.70 22.82 -27.39
C LEU A 99 10.31 23.24 -27.86
N GLU A 100 10.18 23.63 -29.10
CA GLU A 100 8.87 23.83 -29.71
C GLU A 100 8.22 22.48 -30.03
N TYR A 101 7.06 22.21 -29.43
CA TYR A 101 6.22 21.08 -29.78
C TYR A 101 5.11 21.50 -30.74
N ARG A 102 4.92 20.70 -31.78
CA ARG A 102 3.83 20.87 -32.72
C ARG A 102 2.88 19.70 -32.63
N ALA A 103 1.58 19.98 -32.53
CA ALA A 103 0.53 18.99 -32.53
C ALA A 103 0.10 18.70 -33.98
N GLY A 104 0.09 17.44 -34.32
CA GLY A 104 -0.43 16.91 -35.58
C GLY A 104 -0.83 15.45 -35.38
N TRP A 105 -1.54 14.89 -36.32
CA TRP A 105 -1.95 13.49 -36.23
C TRP A 105 -1.98 12.83 -37.61
N GLN A 106 -1.78 11.53 -37.63
CA GLN A 106 -1.91 10.66 -38.80
C GLN A 106 -2.50 9.34 -38.37
N SER A 107 -3.37 8.77 -39.17
CA SER A 107 -3.91 7.43 -38.95
C SER A 107 -4.26 6.77 -40.26
N THR A 108 -4.01 5.48 -40.35
CA THR A 108 -4.41 4.65 -41.48
C THR A 108 -5.88 4.22 -41.36
N PHE A 109 -6.43 4.13 -40.15
CA PHE A 109 -7.74 3.53 -39.90
C PHE A 109 -8.81 4.51 -39.41
N LEU A 110 -8.42 5.69 -38.93
CA LEU A 110 -9.34 6.67 -38.37
C LEU A 110 -9.40 7.89 -39.24
N ASP A 111 -10.62 8.39 -39.48
CA ASP A 111 -10.83 9.70 -40.08
C ASP A 111 -10.84 10.82 -39.03
N ALA A 112 -10.89 12.07 -39.48
CA ALA A 112 -10.90 13.22 -38.57
C ALA A 112 -12.13 13.26 -37.65
N GLY A 113 -13.25 12.72 -38.09
CA GLY A 113 -14.48 12.62 -37.29
C GLY A 113 -14.34 11.59 -36.19
N ASP A 114 -13.69 10.44 -36.47
CA ASP A 114 -13.41 9.40 -35.49
C ASP A 114 -12.45 9.91 -34.42
N VAL A 115 -11.37 10.57 -34.85
CA VAL A 115 -10.39 11.17 -33.94
C VAL A 115 -11.04 12.23 -33.05
N ALA A 116 -11.87 13.11 -33.61
CA ALA A 116 -12.62 14.11 -32.87
C ALA A 116 -13.49 13.44 -31.77
N ARG A 117 -14.23 12.37 -32.10
CA ARG A 117 -15.05 11.64 -31.14
C ARG A 117 -14.23 11.05 -30.00
N VAL A 118 -13.11 10.41 -30.31
CA VAL A 118 -12.19 9.85 -29.30
C VAL A 118 -11.64 10.96 -28.40
N LEU A 119 -11.16 12.06 -28.97
CA LEU A 119 -10.61 13.18 -28.23
C LEU A 119 -11.66 13.83 -27.32
N HIS A 120 -12.89 14.01 -27.81
CA HIS A 120 -13.98 14.54 -26.98
C HIS A 120 -14.30 13.64 -25.78
N VAL A 121 -14.24 12.33 -25.92
CA VAL A 121 -14.43 11.40 -24.77
C VAL A 121 -13.27 11.44 -23.80
N VAL A 122 -12.04 11.39 -24.32
CA VAL A 122 -10.84 11.28 -23.49
C VAL A 122 -10.49 12.60 -22.80
N LEU A 123 -10.58 13.73 -23.52
CA LEU A 123 -10.16 15.04 -23.04
C LEU A 123 -11.29 15.86 -22.39
N ALA A 124 -12.53 15.38 -22.41
CA ALA A 124 -13.66 16.07 -21.78
C ALA A 124 -13.39 16.51 -20.33
N PRO A 125 -12.78 15.69 -19.45
CA PRO A 125 -12.46 16.12 -18.09
C PRO A 125 -11.46 17.27 -18.05
N GLY A 126 -10.43 17.24 -18.92
CA GLY A 126 -9.45 18.30 -19.05
C GLY A 126 -10.06 19.59 -19.58
N ALA A 127 -10.90 19.49 -20.60
CA ALA A 127 -11.63 20.63 -21.17
C ALA A 127 -12.55 21.29 -20.14
N TRP A 128 -13.27 20.46 -19.36
CA TRP A 128 -14.11 20.97 -18.27
C TRP A 128 -13.31 21.73 -17.21
N LEU A 129 -12.11 21.25 -16.87
CA LEU A 129 -11.26 21.89 -15.84
C LEU A 129 -10.59 23.17 -16.35
N THR A 130 -10.11 23.15 -17.61
CA THR A 130 -9.29 24.26 -18.17
C THR A 130 -10.09 25.29 -18.91
N GLY A 131 -11.32 24.97 -19.34
CA GLY A 131 -12.11 25.78 -20.24
C GLY A 131 -11.61 25.78 -21.70
N ILE A 132 -10.55 25.00 -22.03
CA ILE A 132 -10.01 24.87 -23.38
C ILE A 132 -10.95 24.02 -24.21
N ALA A 133 -11.44 24.54 -25.33
CA ALA A 133 -12.28 23.78 -26.25
C ALA A 133 -11.48 22.67 -26.95
N ILE A 134 -12.11 21.51 -27.08
CA ILE A 134 -11.53 20.39 -27.84
C ILE A 134 -11.83 20.65 -29.32
N PRO A 135 -10.79 20.63 -30.21
CA PRO A 135 -10.99 20.89 -31.63
C PRO A 135 -11.94 19.87 -32.29
N GLY A 136 -12.82 20.38 -33.17
CA GLY A 136 -13.72 19.54 -33.97
C GLY A 136 -13.02 18.91 -35.17
N ALA A 137 -13.80 18.07 -35.92
CA ALA A 137 -13.28 17.33 -37.07
C ALA A 137 -12.70 18.24 -38.17
N ASP A 138 -13.30 19.41 -38.41
CA ASP A 138 -12.82 20.33 -39.45
C ASP A 138 -11.43 20.88 -39.11
N HIS A 139 -11.22 21.28 -37.85
CA HIS A 139 -9.89 21.72 -37.39
C HIS A 139 -8.88 20.57 -37.44
N LEU A 140 -9.26 19.37 -37.04
CA LEU A 140 -8.38 18.20 -37.10
C LEU A 140 -7.94 17.85 -38.52
N ARG A 141 -8.77 18.12 -39.55
CA ARG A 141 -8.36 17.94 -40.95
C ARG A 141 -7.23 18.87 -41.35
N THR A 142 -7.18 20.09 -40.81
CA THR A 142 -6.13 21.07 -41.15
C THR A 142 -4.77 20.70 -40.58
N ILE A 143 -4.71 19.94 -39.49
CA ILE A 143 -3.46 19.52 -38.83
C ILE A 143 -3.14 18.05 -39.09
N SER A 144 -3.85 17.40 -40.03
CA SER A 144 -3.58 16.00 -40.43
C SER A 144 -2.56 15.94 -41.54
N GLY A 145 -1.82 14.80 -41.62
CA GLY A 145 -0.83 14.54 -42.65
C GLY A 145 0.54 15.17 -42.37
N ASP A 146 1.32 15.39 -43.42
CA ASP A 146 2.69 15.90 -43.32
C ASP A 146 2.78 17.43 -43.13
N GLY A 147 1.70 18.06 -42.73
CA GLY A 147 1.62 19.47 -42.44
C GLY A 147 2.52 19.90 -41.26
N ALA A 148 2.79 21.21 -41.16
CA ALA A 148 3.63 21.77 -40.09
C ALA A 148 3.00 21.57 -38.67
N GLY A 149 1.77 21.04 -38.55
CA GLY A 149 1.04 20.95 -37.30
C GLY A 149 0.73 22.34 -36.70
N GLU A 150 0.18 22.35 -35.49
CA GLU A 150 -0.09 23.58 -34.75
C GLU A 150 0.64 23.64 -33.40
N ASN A 151 0.58 24.76 -32.69
CA ASN A 151 1.18 24.88 -31.35
C ASN A 151 0.56 23.84 -30.39
N ALA A 152 1.39 23.02 -29.79
CA ALA A 152 0.96 21.94 -28.90
C ALA A 152 0.57 22.41 -27.49
N ALA A 153 0.78 23.67 -27.10
CA ALA A 153 0.52 24.12 -25.73
C ALA A 153 -0.92 23.86 -25.25
N PRO A 154 -2.00 24.17 -26.03
CA PRO A 154 -3.35 23.85 -25.61
C PRO A 154 -3.58 22.35 -25.38
N TRP A 155 -2.96 21.50 -26.21
CA TRP A 155 -3.03 20.05 -26.11
C TRP A 155 -2.34 19.54 -24.85
N ILE A 156 -1.15 20.08 -24.56
CA ILE A 156 -0.41 19.74 -23.32
C ILE A 156 -1.25 20.08 -22.10
N HIS A 157 -1.90 21.25 -22.07
CA HIS A 157 -2.78 21.62 -20.95
C HIS A 157 -3.99 20.71 -20.83
N LEU A 158 -4.64 20.35 -21.93
CA LEU A 158 -5.79 19.40 -21.93
C LEU A 158 -5.37 18.02 -21.41
N TYR A 159 -4.24 17.47 -21.91
CA TYR A 159 -3.70 16.19 -21.43
C TYR A 159 -3.32 16.24 -19.95
N ALA A 160 -2.60 17.29 -19.55
CA ALA A 160 -2.18 17.47 -18.17
C ALA A 160 -3.38 17.54 -17.21
N ALA A 161 -4.39 18.31 -17.53
CA ALA A 161 -5.61 18.42 -16.74
C ALA A 161 -6.39 17.10 -16.70
N THR A 162 -6.47 16.39 -17.82
CA THR A 162 -7.12 15.07 -17.89
C THR A 162 -6.39 14.05 -17.01
N ILE A 163 -5.05 13.97 -17.11
CA ILE A 163 -4.24 13.07 -16.29
C ILE A 163 -4.33 13.44 -14.80
N LEU A 164 -4.33 14.74 -14.50
CA LEU A 164 -4.51 15.21 -13.13
C LEU A 164 -5.82 14.70 -12.54
N LEU A 165 -6.94 14.90 -13.25
CA LEU A 165 -8.28 14.53 -12.75
C LEU A 165 -8.52 13.02 -12.74
N LEU A 166 -8.08 12.30 -13.78
CA LEU A 166 -8.43 10.89 -13.93
C LEU A 166 -7.38 9.94 -13.36
N VAL A 167 -6.14 10.39 -13.20
CA VAL A 167 -5.05 9.52 -12.70
C VAL A 167 -4.52 10.01 -11.37
N ILE A 168 -4.00 11.23 -11.29
CA ILE A 168 -3.28 11.70 -10.10
C ILE A 168 -4.23 11.81 -8.91
N VAL A 169 -5.34 12.53 -9.06
CA VAL A 169 -6.30 12.75 -7.95
C VAL A 169 -6.86 11.43 -7.42
N PRO A 170 -7.39 10.49 -8.23
CA PRO A 170 -7.86 9.22 -7.71
C PRO A 170 -6.76 8.37 -7.06
N ARG A 171 -5.54 8.39 -7.60
CA ARG A 171 -4.41 7.65 -7.02
C ARG A 171 -4.01 8.21 -5.66
N LEU A 172 -3.94 9.53 -5.51
CA LEU A 172 -3.66 10.16 -4.21
C LEU A 172 -4.78 9.89 -3.20
N ALA A 173 -6.03 9.94 -3.62
CA ALA A 173 -7.16 9.60 -2.76
C ALA A 173 -7.07 8.14 -2.27
N LEU A 174 -6.77 7.19 -3.17
CA LEU A 174 -6.59 5.78 -2.81
C LEU A 174 -5.36 5.57 -1.90
N ALA A 175 -4.27 6.29 -2.14
CA ALA A 175 -3.09 6.26 -1.27
C ALA A 175 -3.43 6.77 0.14
N ALA A 176 -4.16 7.88 0.24
CA ALA A 176 -4.61 8.45 1.51
C ALA A 176 -5.53 7.49 2.27
N VAL A 177 -6.51 6.88 1.58
CA VAL A 177 -7.41 5.87 2.18
C VAL A 177 -6.62 4.66 2.69
N ALA A 178 -5.68 4.14 1.90
CA ALA A 178 -4.84 3.02 2.31
C ALA A 178 -3.97 3.39 3.51
N TRP A 179 -3.39 4.58 3.54
CA TRP A 179 -2.59 5.09 4.65
C TRP A 179 -3.41 5.26 5.95
N ILE A 180 -4.61 5.85 5.85
CA ILE A 180 -5.53 5.97 7.00
C ILE A 180 -5.93 4.58 7.52
N ALA A 181 -6.26 3.65 6.62
CA ALA A 181 -6.61 2.28 6.98
C ALA A 181 -5.44 1.55 7.66
N GLN A 182 -4.20 1.80 7.20
CA GLN A 182 -2.99 1.27 7.84
C GLN A 182 -2.85 1.82 9.27
N ARG A 183 -2.97 3.13 9.47
CA ARG A 183 -2.87 3.74 10.80
C ARG A 183 -3.91 3.17 11.76
N ARG A 184 -5.19 3.19 11.38
CA ARG A 184 -6.28 2.64 12.21
C ARG A 184 -6.05 1.18 12.60
N ARG A 185 -5.47 0.36 11.70
CA ARG A 185 -5.16 -1.05 11.99
C ARG A 185 -3.93 -1.21 12.86
N ALA A 186 -2.94 -0.34 12.74
CA ALA A 186 -1.77 -0.33 13.62
C ALA A 186 -2.17 -0.02 15.06
N ASP A 187 -3.06 0.97 15.26
CA ASP A 187 -3.57 1.35 16.58
C ASP A 187 -4.47 0.27 17.20
N ALA A 188 -5.16 -0.51 16.36
CA ALA A 188 -6.07 -1.59 16.76
C ALA A 188 -5.40 -2.98 16.77
N MET A 189 -4.05 -3.06 16.78
CA MET A 189 -3.34 -4.33 16.73
C MET A 189 -3.64 -5.18 17.96
N PRO A 190 -4.21 -6.40 17.80
CA PRO A 190 -4.62 -7.23 18.94
C PRO A 190 -3.41 -7.89 19.59
N LEU A 191 -2.64 -7.13 20.36
CA LEU A 191 -1.66 -7.70 21.26
C LEU A 191 -2.39 -8.17 22.52
N SER A 192 -2.46 -9.47 22.71
CA SER A 192 -3.03 -10.05 23.92
C SER A 192 -2.06 -9.82 25.09
N LEU A 193 -2.16 -8.66 25.74
CA LEU A 193 -1.38 -8.35 26.94
C LEU A 193 -1.67 -9.31 28.11
N ARG A 194 -2.69 -10.19 27.97
CA ARG A 194 -3.03 -11.26 28.92
C ARG A 194 -2.19 -12.52 28.71
N ASP A 195 -1.46 -12.62 27.59
CA ASP A 195 -0.55 -13.72 27.36
C ASP A 195 0.51 -13.79 28.47
N PRO A 196 0.82 -14.97 29.03
CA PRO A 196 1.83 -15.15 30.08
C PRO A 196 3.19 -14.50 29.77
N TYR A 197 3.59 -14.50 28.53
CA TYR A 197 4.82 -13.84 28.04
C TYR A 197 4.79 -12.32 28.30
N PHE A 198 3.72 -11.66 27.88
CA PHE A 198 3.56 -10.21 28.09
C PHE A 198 3.35 -9.87 29.57
N GLN A 199 2.66 -10.73 30.31
CA GLN A 199 2.51 -10.59 31.75
C GLN A 199 3.88 -10.68 32.44
N GLY A 200 4.78 -11.54 31.99
CA GLY A 200 6.15 -11.63 32.49
C GLY A 200 6.96 -10.35 32.23
N LEU A 201 6.91 -9.82 30.98
CA LEU A 201 7.59 -8.56 30.64
C LEU A 201 7.04 -7.35 31.39
N LEU A 202 5.71 -7.27 31.54
CA LEU A 202 5.05 -6.16 32.24
C LEU A 202 5.28 -6.17 33.76
N ARG A 203 5.57 -7.34 34.37
CA ARG A 203 5.91 -7.43 35.79
C ARG A 203 7.17 -6.65 36.14
N GLY A 204 8.22 -6.76 35.33
CA GLY A 204 9.45 -5.99 35.52
C GLY A 204 9.25 -4.48 35.39
N TRP A 205 8.29 -4.05 34.59
CA TRP A 205 8.00 -2.62 34.36
C TRP A 205 7.07 -2.01 35.40
N ARG A 206 6.15 -2.81 35.98
CA ARG A 206 5.13 -2.31 36.92
C ARG A 206 5.61 -2.22 38.37
N GLN A 207 6.85 -2.57 38.67
CA GLN A 207 7.39 -2.62 40.03
C GLN A 207 6.42 -3.21 41.08
N GLY A 208 5.52 -4.08 40.61
CA GLY A 208 4.52 -4.71 41.42
C GLY A 208 5.07 -5.94 42.13
N THR A 209 4.78 -6.10 43.42
CA THR A 209 5.07 -7.34 44.15
C THR A 209 4.53 -8.55 43.41
N ALA A 210 5.39 -9.46 43.01
CA ALA A 210 4.99 -10.70 42.38
C ALA A 210 4.17 -11.53 43.37
N ARG A 211 2.91 -11.83 43.04
CA ARG A 211 2.10 -12.80 43.83
C ARG A 211 2.36 -14.19 43.29
N ILE A 212 2.95 -15.04 44.08
CA ILE A 212 3.15 -16.44 43.77
C ILE A 212 2.18 -17.25 44.59
N ALA A 213 1.38 -18.11 43.95
CA ALA A 213 0.56 -19.10 44.59
C ALA A 213 1.31 -20.45 44.50
N ALA A 214 1.80 -20.96 45.61
CA ALA A 214 2.34 -22.29 45.69
C ALA A 214 1.20 -23.29 45.90
N LEU A 215 0.98 -24.17 44.92
CA LEU A 215 -0.03 -25.24 45.01
C LEU A 215 0.71 -26.54 45.35
N ALA A 216 0.45 -27.07 46.51
CA ALA A 216 0.99 -28.36 46.92
C ALA A 216 0.25 -29.48 46.18
N TYR A 217 0.97 -30.36 45.48
CA TYR A 217 0.42 -31.54 44.83
C TYR A 217 0.52 -32.75 45.79
N SER A 218 -0.62 -33.34 46.15
CA SER A 218 -0.67 -34.52 47.00
C SER A 218 -0.01 -34.41 48.40
N TYR A 219 0.19 -33.16 48.89
CA TYR A 219 0.80 -32.87 50.17
C TYR A 219 0.15 -31.66 50.84
N ALA A 220 -0.20 -31.75 52.12
CA ALA A 220 -0.68 -30.62 52.90
C ALA A 220 0.54 -29.86 53.49
N ILE A 221 0.76 -28.62 53.09
CA ILE A 221 1.84 -27.81 53.65
C ILE A 221 1.48 -27.41 55.08
N PRO A 222 2.20 -27.90 56.13
CA PRO A 222 2.01 -27.43 57.50
C PRO A 222 2.26 -25.94 57.62
N THR A 223 1.51 -25.25 58.47
CA THR A 223 1.64 -23.77 58.66
C THR A 223 3.04 -23.34 58.98
N VAL A 224 3.78 -24.13 59.76
CA VAL A 224 5.19 -23.89 60.10
C VAL A 224 6.12 -23.88 58.88
N ASN A 225 5.82 -24.73 57.88
CA ASN A 225 6.63 -24.81 56.64
C ASN A 225 6.18 -23.76 55.62
N ALA A 226 4.96 -23.23 55.70
CA ALA A 226 4.47 -22.18 54.80
C ALA A 226 5.24 -20.89 54.96
N GLU A 227 5.63 -20.52 56.18
CA GLU A 227 6.45 -19.31 56.45
C GLU A 227 7.89 -19.48 55.90
N GLY A 228 8.48 -20.65 56.07
CA GLY A 228 9.78 -20.97 55.53
C GLY A 228 9.79 -20.96 53.98
N LEU A 229 8.73 -21.51 53.36
CA LEU A 229 8.55 -21.48 51.91
C LEU A 229 8.41 -20.03 51.41
N ALA A 230 7.63 -19.19 52.11
CA ALA A 230 7.47 -17.78 51.77
C ALA A 230 8.79 -17.03 51.80
N GLN A 231 9.62 -17.30 52.82
CA GLN A 231 10.96 -16.68 52.93
C GLN A 231 11.89 -17.12 51.83
N VAL A 232 11.93 -18.38 51.46
CA VAL A 232 12.75 -18.92 50.38
C VAL A 232 12.32 -18.33 49.03
N LEU A 233 11.02 -18.29 48.77
CA LEU A 233 10.47 -17.69 47.53
C LEU A 233 10.76 -16.18 47.45
N THR A 234 10.65 -15.46 48.56
CA THR A 234 10.95 -14.03 48.60
C THR A 234 12.43 -13.78 48.31
N ARG A 235 13.36 -14.59 48.88
CA ARG A 235 14.79 -14.49 48.61
C ARG A 235 15.15 -14.81 47.17
N ALA A 236 14.56 -15.90 46.62
CA ALA A 236 14.80 -16.29 45.25
C ALA A 236 14.32 -15.23 44.24
N LEU A 237 13.21 -14.55 44.53
CA LEU A 237 12.69 -13.49 43.66
C LEU A 237 13.47 -12.19 43.79
N GLN A 238 13.97 -11.82 44.99
CA GLN A 238 14.81 -10.67 45.16
C GLN A 238 16.19 -10.81 44.51
N SER A 239 16.67 -12.04 44.32
CA SER A 239 17.93 -12.31 43.61
C SER A 239 17.78 -12.37 42.08
N MET A 240 16.55 -12.30 41.57
CA MET A 240 16.25 -12.31 40.10
C MET A 240 15.91 -10.92 39.57
N VAL A 241 15.94 -9.86 40.39
CA VAL A 241 15.84 -8.46 40.02
C VAL A 241 17.24 -7.83 40.13
#